data_fed135ea4d255f75b1d37f1ccfeabf97
#
_entry.id   fed135ea4d255f75b1d37f1ccfeabf97
#
_cell.length_a   1.000
_cell.length_b   1.000
_cell.length_c   1.000
_cell.angle_alpha   90.00
_cell.angle_beta   90.00
_cell.angle_gamma   90.00
#
_symmetry.space_group_name_H-M   'P 1'
#
loop_
_entity.id
_entity.type
_entity.pdbx_description
1 polymer ?
#
loop_
_entity_poly.entity_id
_entity_poly.type
_entity_poly.pdbx_seq_one_letter_code
_entity_poly.pdbx_strand_id
1 'polypeptide(L)'
;MSETCRYRSVLVGGGARSGKSSYAQHRAEEAPGPRAYLATAQAFDDEMKARIARHRADRGPAWHTTIEEPLEVPAALVEAGEEFATILFDCVTLWLSNLIGRGDSDAEILAAVEKLARALPGIPANIIIVTNEVGLGLVPEHPLGRRFRDLAGFTNQILVRGCDEVYFTVWGLPQKLK
;
A
#
# COMPACT_ATOMS: atom_id res chain seq x y z
N MET A 1 -13.44 -3.29 31.75
CA MET A 1 -12.33 -2.46 31.25
C MET A 1 -12.36 -2.58 29.74
N SER A 2 -12.81 -1.53 29.02
CA SER A 2 -12.86 -1.56 27.57
C SER A 2 -11.41 -1.57 27.06
N GLU A 3 -11.00 -2.63 26.37
CA GLU A 3 -9.83 -2.55 25.51
C GLU A 3 -10.09 -1.41 24.53
N THR A 4 -9.36 -0.32 24.69
CA THR A 4 -9.30 0.74 23.70
C THR A 4 -8.92 0.07 22.38
N CYS A 5 -9.82 0.05 21.43
CA CYS A 5 -9.59 -0.49 20.09
C CYS A 5 -8.43 0.32 19.48
N ARG A 6 -7.21 -0.23 19.61
CA ARG A 6 -6.02 0.39 19.04
C ARG A 6 -6.05 0.15 17.55
N TYR A 7 -6.19 1.20 16.78
CA TYR A 7 -6.00 1.15 15.34
C TYR A 7 -4.63 0.55 15.00
N ARG A 8 -4.56 -0.26 13.94
CA ARG A 8 -3.34 -0.98 13.56
C ARG A 8 -2.94 -0.69 12.14
N SER A 9 -1.64 -0.60 11.94
CA SER A 9 -1.02 -0.54 10.63
C SER A 9 -0.48 -1.92 10.24
N VAL A 10 -0.91 -2.42 9.08
CA VAL A 10 -0.56 -3.74 8.56
C VAL A 10 0.09 -3.60 7.19
N LEU A 11 1.31 -4.09 7.03
CA LEU A 11 1.99 -4.17 5.74
C LEU A 11 1.83 -5.57 5.15
N VAL A 12 1.34 -5.66 3.93
CA VAL A 12 1.18 -6.91 3.18
C VAL A 12 2.06 -6.87 1.94
N GLY A 13 3.15 -7.62 1.96
CA GLY A 13 4.10 -7.76 0.87
C GLY A 13 3.96 -9.08 0.13
N GLY A 14 4.58 -9.17 -1.04
CA GLY A 14 4.68 -10.40 -1.83
C GLY A 14 4.94 -10.14 -3.30
N GLY A 15 5.35 -11.18 -4.04
CA GLY A 15 5.61 -11.12 -5.47
C GLY A 15 4.35 -10.88 -6.32
N ALA A 16 4.51 -10.76 -7.63
CA ALA A 16 3.41 -10.71 -8.57
C ALA A 16 2.52 -11.96 -8.42
N ARG A 17 1.19 -11.76 -8.39
CA ARG A 17 0.19 -12.84 -8.26
C ARG A 17 0.35 -13.74 -7.02
N SER A 18 0.97 -13.24 -5.95
CA SER A 18 1.19 -13.97 -4.70
C SER A 18 -0.07 -14.12 -3.82
N GLY A 19 -1.17 -13.41 -4.13
CA GLY A 19 -2.38 -13.36 -3.30
C GLY A 19 -2.42 -12.19 -2.30
N LYS A 20 -1.40 -11.32 -2.28
CA LYS A 20 -1.30 -10.21 -1.34
C LYS A 20 -2.50 -9.26 -1.33
N SER A 21 -2.99 -8.83 -2.52
CA SER A 21 -4.13 -7.90 -2.60
C SER A 21 -5.41 -8.55 -2.07
N SER A 22 -5.66 -9.83 -2.38
CA SER A 22 -6.81 -10.58 -1.86
C SER A 22 -6.75 -10.71 -0.33
N TYR A 23 -5.57 -11.03 0.22
CA TYR A 23 -5.38 -11.11 1.66
C TYR A 23 -5.56 -9.73 2.34
N ALA A 24 -4.98 -8.67 1.75
CA ALA A 24 -5.12 -7.32 2.27
C ALA A 24 -6.57 -6.83 2.25
N GLN A 25 -7.31 -7.14 1.17
CA GLN A 25 -8.73 -6.82 1.06
C GLN A 25 -9.55 -7.56 2.12
N HIS A 26 -9.33 -8.86 2.29
CA HIS A 26 -10.01 -9.65 3.31
C HIS A 26 -9.74 -9.11 4.72
N ARG A 27 -8.49 -8.78 5.06
CA ARG A 27 -8.13 -8.15 6.33
C ARG A 27 -8.83 -6.81 6.56
N ALA A 28 -8.98 -6.00 5.49
CA ALA A 28 -9.70 -4.74 5.57
C ALA A 28 -11.21 -4.94 5.76
N GLU A 29 -11.79 -5.97 5.14
CA GLU A 29 -13.22 -6.29 5.24
C GLU A 29 -13.58 -6.88 6.62
N GLU A 30 -12.66 -7.57 7.29
CA GLU A 30 -12.83 -8.04 8.68
C GLU A 30 -12.70 -6.91 9.72
N ALA A 31 -12.03 -5.81 9.38
CA ALA A 31 -11.85 -4.67 10.27
C ALA A 31 -13.13 -3.79 10.32
N PRO A 32 -13.29 -2.93 11.34
CA PRO A 32 -14.44 -2.03 11.44
C PRO A 32 -14.60 -1.11 10.23
N GLY A 33 -15.86 -0.78 9.85
CA GLY A 33 -16.19 0.25 8.87
C GLY A 33 -16.54 1.59 9.53
N PRO A 34 -16.66 2.67 8.75
CA PRO A 34 -16.63 2.74 7.28
C PRO A 34 -15.23 2.49 6.70
N ARG A 35 -15.18 2.01 5.42
CA ARG A 35 -13.93 1.62 4.74
C ARG A 35 -13.70 2.45 3.49
N ALA A 36 -12.44 2.88 3.28
CA ALA A 36 -11.98 3.52 2.07
C ALA A 36 -10.88 2.69 1.38
N TYR A 37 -10.85 2.76 0.05
CA TYR A 37 -9.79 2.21 -0.77
C TYR A 37 -8.96 3.37 -1.32
N LEU A 38 -7.70 3.50 -0.94
CA LEU A 38 -6.79 4.48 -1.48
C LEU A 38 -6.00 3.85 -2.64
N ALA A 39 -6.28 4.32 -3.85
CA ALA A 39 -5.70 3.83 -5.09
C ALA A 39 -4.61 4.78 -5.60
N THR A 40 -3.44 4.23 -5.87
CA THR A 40 -2.33 4.98 -6.49
C THR A 40 -2.16 4.69 -7.98
N ALA A 41 -2.95 3.78 -8.53
CA ALA A 41 -2.90 3.43 -9.95
C ALA A 41 -3.38 4.59 -10.80
N GLN A 42 -2.61 4.92 -11.86
CA GLN A 42 -2.98 5.86 -12.91
C GLN A 42 -3.24 5.08 -14.20
N ALA A 43 -4.32 5.40 -14.90
CA ALA A 43 -4.78 4.69 -16.10
C ALA A 43 -4.09 5.22 -17.36
N PHE A 44 -2.78 5.04 -17.48
CA PHE A 44 -2.01 5.53 -18.63
C PHE A 44 -2.26 4.76 -19.93
N ASP A 45 -2.68 3.50 -19.83
CA ASP A 45 -2.97 2.64 -20.97
C ASP A 45 -4.24 1.81 -20.76
N ASP A 46 -4.67 1.13 -21.83
CA ASP A 46 -5.92 0.34 -21.80
C ASP A 46 -5.79 -0.93 -20.93
N GLU A 47 -4.59 -1.50 -20.80
CA GLU A 47 -4.34 -2.62 -19.89
C GLU A 47 -4.55 -2.19 -18.43
N MET A 48 -3.99 -1.04 -18.06
CA MET A 48 -4.16 -0.50 -16.70
C MET A 48 -5.60 -0.08 -16.42
N LYS A 49 -6.31 0.51 -17.41
CA LYS A 49 -7.75 0.79 -17.29
C LYS A 49 -8.57 -0.48 -17.01
N ALA A 50 -8.31 -1.55 -17.79
CA ALA A 50 -8.99 -2.83 -17.59
C ALA A 50 -8.66 -3.46 -16.22
N ARG A 51 -7.43 -3.32 -15.75
CA ARG A 51 -6.99 -3.79 -14.43
C ARG A 51 -7.69 -3.04 -13.30
N ILE A 52 -7.73 -1.70 -13.37
CA ILE A 52 -8.44 -0.85 -12.39
C ILE A 52 -9.93 -1.21 -12.37
N ALA A 53 -10.58 -1.35 -13.55
CA ALA A 53 -11.98 -1.71 -13.65
C ALA A 53 -12.27 -3.07 -12.99
N ARG A 54 -11.40 -4.07 -13.20
CA ARG A 54 -11.52 -5.38 -12.55
C ARG A 54 -11.38 -5.27 -11.03
N HIS A 55 -10.37 -4.56 -10.53
CA HIS A 55 -10.18 -4.35 -9.09
C HIS A 55 -11.34 -3.59 -8.44
N ARG A 56 -12.01 -2.70 -9.19
CA ARG A 56 -13.24 -2.04 -8.72
C ARG A 56 -14.44 -3.01 -8.68
N ALA A 57 -14.58 -3.86 -9.71
CA ALA A 57 -15.66 -4.84 -9.78
C ALA A 57 -15.53 -5.93 -8.71
N ASP A 58 -14.31 -6.33 -8.38
CA ASP A 58 -14.01 -7.35 -7.36
C ASP A 58 -14.28 -6.85 -5.93
N ARG A 59 -14.42 -5.54 -5.74
CA ARG A 59 -14.80 -4.94 -4.46
C ARG A 59 -16.32 -4.96 -4.28
N GLY A 60 -16.76 -5.67 -3.27
CA GLY A 60 -18.17 -5.77 -2.91
C GLY A 60 -18.72 -4.50 -2.22
N PRO A 61 -19.98 -4.52 -1.75
CA PRO A 61 -20.66 -3.40 -1.11
C PRO A 61 -20.07 -2.98 0.25
N ALA A 62 -19.06 -3.70 0.74
CA ALA A 62 -18.37 -3.37 1.99
C ALA A 62 -17.51 -2.09 1.91
N TRP A 63 -17.25 -1.59 0.70
CA TRP A 63 -16.41 -0.42 0.45
C TRP A 63 -17.25 0.84 0.22
N HIS A 64 -16.99 1.89 1.01
CA HIS A 64 -17.78 3.12 0.99
C HIS A 64 -17.29 4.09 -0.10
N THR A 65 -15.96 4.15 -0.32
CA THR A 65 -15.38 5.04 -1.32
C THR A 65 -14.06 4.52 -1.88
N THR A 66 -13.67 5.09 -3.02
CA THR A 66 -12.32 4.99 -3.58
C THR A 66 -11.72 6.39 -3.65
N ILE A 67 -10.59 6.58 -2.98
CA ILE A 67 -9.78 7.79 -3.02
C ILE A 67 -8.68 7.55 -4.04
N GLU A 68 -8.64 8.32 -5.12
CA GLU A 68 -7.58 8.25 -6.14
C GLU A 68 -6.52 9.29 -5.80
N GLU A 69 -5.40 8.84 -5.21
CA GLU A 69 -4.29 9.71 -4.84
C GLU A 69 -2.96 9.09 -5.28
N PRO A 70 -2.44 9.51 -6.45
CA PRO A 70 -1.22 8.93 -7.00
C PRO A 70 0.08 9.44 -6.36
N LEU A 71 0.09 10.59 -5.69
CA LEU A 71 1.32 11.29 -5.29
C LEU A 71 1.40 11.61 -3.80
N GLU A 72 0.39 12.27 -3.24
CA GLU A 72 0.43 12.81 -1.87
C GLU A 72 -0.17 11.85 -0.83
N VAL A 73 0.14 10.56 -0.97
CA VAL A 73 -0.39 9.46 -0.14
C VAL A 73 -0.31 9.72 1.37
N PRO A 74 0.79 10.28 1.95
CA PRO A 74 0.82 10.53 3.39
C PRO A 74 -0.25 11.52 3.87
N ALA A 75 -0.53 12.57 3.09
CA ALA A 75 -1.57 13.55 3.43
C ALA A 75 -2.97 12.96 3.27
N ALA A 76 -3.21 12.25 2.17
CA ALA A 76 -4.50 11.59 1.91
C ALA A 76 -4.86 10.54 2.97
N LEU A 77 -3.89 9.77 3.46
CA LEU A 77 -4.13 8.79 4.54
C LEU A 77 -4.47 9.46 5.87
N VAL A 78 -3.82 10.58 6.20
CA VAL A 78 -4.14 11.35 7.41
C VAL A 78 -5.55 11.93 7.32
N GLU A 79 -5.91 12.56 6.21
CA GLU A 79 -7.23 13.13 5.98
C GLU A 79 -8.32 12.05 6.00
N ALA A 80 -8.13 10.97 5.25
CA ALA A 80 -9.09 9.87 5.20
C ALA A 80 -9.25 9.15 6.55
N GLY A 81 -8.23 9.14 7.39
CA GLY A 81 -8.28 8.54 8.72
C GLY A 81 -9.24 9.23 9.69
N GLU A 82 -9.58 10.50 9.46
CA GLU A 82 -10.59 11.22 10.25
C GLU A 82 -12.03 10.78 9.89
N GLU A 83 -12.22 10.22 8.69
CA GLU A 83 -13.56 9.87 8.17
C GLU A 83 -13.80 8.35 8.15
N PHE A 84 -12.76 7.55 7.88
CA PHE A 84 -12.89 6.11 7.70
C PHE A 84 -12.17 5.33 8.80
N ALA A 85 -12.84 4.32 9.37
CA ALA A 85 -12.28 3.46 10.40
C ALA A 85 -11.24 2.46 9.85
N THR A 86 -11.27 2.18 8.54
CA THR A 86 -10.31 1.29 7.87
C THR A 86 -10.00 1.80 6.46
N ILE A 87 -8.71 1.84 6.13
CA ILE A 87 -8.23 2.26 4.81
C ILE A 87 -7.29 1.19 4.26
N LEU A 88 -7.57 0.75 3.02
CA LEU A 88 -6.66 -0.10 2.25
C LEU A 88 -5.91 0.75 1.23
N PHE A 89 -4.61 0.85 1.38
CA PHE A 89 -3.71 1.53 0.44
C PHE A 89 -3.11 0.51 -0.54
N ASP A 90 -3.50 0.58 -1.81
CA ASP A 90 -3.02 -0.29 -2.90
C ASP A 90 -2.55 0.53 -4.12
N CYS A 91 -1.22 0.66 -4.37
CA CYS A 91 -0.14 0.06 -3.64
C CYS A 91 1.11 0.97 -3.61
N VAL A 92 2.02 0.66 -2.70
CA VAL A 92 3.28 1.37 -2.52
C VAL A 92 4.12 1.41 -3.80
N THR A 93 4.23 0.30 -4.54
CA THR A 93 5.07 0.24 -5.74
C THR A 93 4.55 1.10 -6.90
N LEU A 94 3.25 1.27 -7.05
CA LEU A 94 2.69 2.22 -8.00
C LEU A 94 2.90 3.67 -7.54
N TRP A 95 2.76 3.94 -6.24
CA TRP A 95 3.12 5.24 -5.69
C TRP A 95 4.58 5.61 -5.96
N LEU A 96 5.53 4.69 -5.72
CA LEU A 96 6.95 4.90 -6.06
C LEU A 96 7.15 5.16 -7.56
N SER A 97 6.48 4.40 -8.44
CA SER A 97 6.51 4.63 -9.89
C SER A 97 6.05 6.05 -10.25
N ASN A 98 4.99 6.54 -9.61
CA ASN A 98 4.45 7.86 -9.86
C ASN A 98 5.42 8.97 -9.41
N LEU A 99 6.04 8.83 -8.21
CA LEU A 99 7.05 9.77 -7.71
C LEU A 99 8.28 9.81 -8.64
N ILE A 100 8.78 8.66 -9.08
CA ILE A 100 9.87 8.57 -10.07
C ILE A 100 9.45 9.24 -11.38
N GLY A 101 8.22 8.98 -11.85
CA GLY A 101 7.67 9.57 -13.08
C GLY A 101 7.48 11.08 -12.98
N ARG A 102 7.20 11.63 -11.80
CA ARG A 102 7.18 13.07 -11.51
C ARG A 102 8.58 13.70 -11.59
N GLY A 103 9.64 12.91 -11.44
CA GLY A 103 11.03 13.36 -11.50
C GLY A 103 11.69 13.53 -10.13
N ASP A 104 11.08 13.01 -9.06
CA ASP A 104 11.62 13.12 -7.71
C ASP A 104 12.98 12.39 -7.59
N SER A 105 13.88 12.96 -6.82
CA SER A 105 15.13 12.33 -6.43
C SER A 105 14.89 11.18 -5.42
N ASP A 106 15.85 10.27 -5.30
CA ASP A 106 15.77 9.17 -4.32
C ASP A 106 15.60 9.67 -2.89
N ALA A 107 16.26 10.77 -2.55
CA ALA A 107 16.15 11.40 -1.22
C ALA A 107 14.73 11.95 -0.95
N GLU A 108 14.10 12.59 -1.94
CA GLU A 108 12.73 13.10 -1.82
C GLU A 108 11.73 11.96 -1.68
N ILE A 109 11.89 10.89 -2.48
CA ILE A 109 11.05 9.68 -2.41
C ILE A 109 11.16 9.03 -1.03
N LEU A 110 12.37 8.78 -0.54
CA LEU A 110 12.56 8.16 0.76
C LEU A 110 12.06 9.05 1.91
N ALA A 111 12.20 10.38 1.80
CA ALA A 111 11.64 11.32 2.76
C ALA A 111 10.09 11.26 2.81
N ALA A 112 9.43 11.11 1.65
CA ALA A 112 7.98 10.92 1.59
C ALA A 112 7.55 9.60 2.25
N VAL A 113 8.30 8.52 2.04
CA VAL A 113 8.05 7.22 2.68
C VAL A 113 8.25 7.29 4.19
N GLU A 114 9.30 7.96 4.67
CA GLU A 114 9.52 8.18 6.09
C GLU A 114 8.42 9.05 6.72
N LYS A 115 7.93 10.07 5.99
CA LYS A 115 6.79 10.88 6.43
C LYS A 115 5.56 10.00 6.64
N LEU A 116 5.27 9.08 5.70
CA LEU A 116 4.19 8.10 5.84
C LEU A 116 4.40 7.24 7.08
N ALA A 117 5.56 6.59 7.21
CA ALA A 117 5.85 5.68 8.32
C ALA A 117 5.73 6.36 9.70
N ARG A 118 6.14 7.63 9.80
CA ARG A 118 5.98 8.43 11.03
C ARG A 118 4.52 8.83 11.31
N ALA A 119 3.70 9.00 10.27
CA ALA A 119 2.30 9.37 10.44
C ALA A 119 1.41 8.21 10.90
N LEU A 120 1.73 6.96 10.50
CA LEU A 120 0.89 5.78 10.76
C LEU A 120 0.40 5.64 12.21
N PRO A 121 1.23 5.81 13.26
CA PRO A 121 0.77 5.65 14.63
C PRO A 121 -0.25 6.69 15.09
N GLY A 122 -0.33 7.82 14.42
CA GLY A 122 -1.23 8.94 14.74
C GLY A 122 -2.54 8.94 13.95
N ILE A 123 -2.69 8.07 12.94
CA ILE A 123 -3.92 8.02 12.14
C ILE A 123 -4.99 7.24 12.90
N PRO A 124 -6.19 7.82 13.14
CA PRO A 124 -7.26 7.17 13.90
C PRO A 124 -8.05 6.15 13.05
N ALA A 125 -7.35 5.31 12.28
CA ALA A 125 -7.91 4.27 11.41
C ALA A 125 -7.00 3.04 11.34
N ASN A 126 -7.57 1.88 11.01
CA ASN A 126 -6.76 0.73 10.60
C ASN A 126 -6.24 0.96 9.18
N ILE A 127 -4.92 0.90 9.00
CA ILE A 127 -4.27 1.12 7.71
C ILE A 127 -3.69 -0.21 7.22
N ILE A 128 -4.23 -0.74 6.14
CA ILE A 128 -3.69 -1.91 5.46
C ILE A 128 -2.93 -1.43 4.21
N ILE A 129 -1.65 -1.74 4.11
CA ILE A 129 -0.76 -1.26 3.06
C ILE A 129 -0.33 -2.44 2.19
N VAL A 130 -0.52 -2.33 0.89
CA VAL A 130 -0.06 -3.34 -0.09
C VAL A 130 1.25 -2.89 -0.73
N THR A 131 2.24 -3.77 -0.75
CA THR A 131 3.50 -3.55 -1.46
C THR A 131 3.93 -4.78 -2.26
N ASN A 132 4.72 -4.57 -3.32
CA ASN A 132 5.34 -5.70 -4.02
C ASN A 132 6.78 -5.93 -3.55
N GLU A 133 7.16 -7.20 -3.49
CA GLU A 133 8.56 -7.60 -3.45
C GLU A 133 9.07 -7.77 -4.89
N VAL A 134 10.01 -6.92 -5.30
CA VAL A 134 10.57 -6.89 -6.66
C VAL A 134 12.06 -7.22 -6.69
N GLY A 135 12.67 -7.46 -5.52
CA GLY A 135 14.10 -7.69 -5.35
C GLY A 135 14.56 -9.16 -5.47
N LEU A 136 13.62 -10.12 -5.37
CA LEU A 136 13.92 -11.56 -5.37
C LEU A 136 14.13 -12.16 -6.77
N GLY A 137 13.98 -11.38 -7.84
CA GLY A 137 14.18 -11.81 -9.22
C GLY A 137 15.56 -11.47 -9.79
N LEU A 138 15.65 -11.54 -11.11
CA LEU A 138 16.86 -11.14 -11.85
C LEU A 138 17.11 -9.63 -11.71
N VAL A 139 18.39 -9.27 -11.77
CA VAL A 139 18.78 -7.85 -11.77
C VAL A 139 18.36 -7.24 -13.10
N PRO A 140 17.56 -6.14 -13.10
CA PRO A 140 17.15 -5.47 -14.33
C PRO A 140 18.35 -4.92 -15.12
N GLU A 141 18.35 -5.12 -16.44
CA GLU A 141 19.39 -4.58 -17.33
C GLU A 141 19.33 -3.05 -17.40
N HIS A 142 18.13 -2.49 -17.39
CA HIS A 142 17.93 -1.05 -17.53
C HIS A 142 18.19 -0.31 -16.19
N PRO A 143 18.94 0.82 -16.19
CA PRO A 143 19.25 1.57 -14.96
C PRO A 143 18.03 1.97 -14.13
N LEU A 144 16.94 2.42 -14.79
CA LEU A 144 15.70 2.79 -14.12
C LEU A 144 15.08 1.61 -13.37
N GLY A 145 15.13 0.41 -13.95
CA GLY A 145 14.64 -0.80 -13.28
C GLY A 145 15.46 -1.13 -12.03
N ARG A 146 16.78 -0.96 -12.04
CA ARG A 146 17.64 -1.13 -10.87
C ARG A 146 17.33 -0.09 -9.80
N ARG A 147 17.22 1.20 -10.19
CA ARG A 147 16.81 2.30 -9.29
C ARG A 147 15.49 2.00 -8.61
N PHE A 148 14.47 1.62 -9.38
CA PHE A 148 13.15 1.26 -8.86
C PHE A 148 13.22 0.10 -7.86
N ARG A 149 13.96 -0.98 -8.20
CA ARG A 149 14.13 -2.15 -7.35
C ARG A 149 14.76 -1.79 -6.01
N ASP A 150 15.82 -0.99 -6.04
CA ASP A 150 16.55 -0.58 -4.84
C ASP A 150 15.70 0.34 -3.96
N LEU A 151 15.01 1.32 -4.56
CA LEU A 151 14.05 2.19 -3.85
C LEU A 151 12.90 1.39 -3.23
N ALA A 152 12.34 0.42 -3.94
CA ALA A 152 11.29 -0.45 -3.40
C ALA A 152 11.78 -1.25 -2.19
N GLY A 153 13.01 -1.76 -2.23
CA GLY A 153 13.63 -2.46 -1.10
C GLY A 153 13.80 -1.55 0.12
N PHE A 154 14.36 -0.35 -0.05
CA PHE A 154 14.49 0.63 1.05
C PHE A 154 13.14 1.07 1.60
N THR A 155 12.17 1.32 0.73
CA THR A 155 10.79 1.68 1.10
C THR A 155 10.15 0.58 1.96
N ASN A 156 10.24 -0.67 1.54
CA ASN A 156 9.71 -1.80 2.30
C ASN A 156 10.35 -1.87 3.70
N GLN A 157 11.66 -1.68 3.83
CA GLN A 157 12.34 -1.66 5.13
C GLN A 157 11.87 -0.51 6.03
N ILE A 158 11.62 0.69 5.48
CA ILE A 158 11.09 1.84 6.25
C ILE A 158 9.69 1.52 6.75
N LEU A 159 8.80 1.02 5.88
CA LEU A 159 7.42 0.70 6.23
C LEU A 159 7.32 -0.47 7.24
N VAL A 160 8.17 -1.49 7.13
CA VAL A 160 8.26 -2.59 8.12
C VAL A 160 8.53 -2.06 9.53
N ARG A 161 9.39 -1.02 9.67
CA ARG A 161 9.66 -0.40 10.98
C ARG A 161 8.45 0.37 11.51
N GLY A 162 7.70 1.05 10.60
CA GLY A 162 6.55 1.87 10.95
C GLY A 162 5.25 1.10 11.22
N CYS A 163 5.08 -0.09 10.64
CA CYS A 163 3.87 -0.89 10.78
C CYS A 163 3.86 -1.77 12.03
N ASP A 164 2.67 -2.00 12.59
CA ASP A 164 2.47 -2.89 13.76
C ASP A 164 2.59 -4.37 13.38
N GLU A 165 2.05 -4.74 12.22
CA GLU A 165 2.07 -6.11 11.69
C GLU A 165 2.63 -6.13 10.27
N VAL A 166 3.33 -7.20 9.93
CA VAL A 166 3.91 -7.40 8.59
C VAL A 166 3.64 -8.83 8.14
N TYR A 167 3.08 -8.96 6.94
CA TYR A 167 2.83 -10.25 6.29
C TYR A 167 3.54 -10.31 4.94
N PHE A 168 4.06 -11.49 4.62
CA PHE A 168 4.59 -11.81 3.30
C PHE A 168 3.75 -12.93 2.69
N THR A 169 3.21 -12.71 1.48
CA THR A 169 2.36 -13.71 0.81
C THR A 169 3.13 -14.48 -0.24
N VAL A 170 3.05 -15.79 -0.15
CA VAL A 170 3.62 -16.74 -1.12
C VAL A 170 2.53 -17.75 -1.49
N TRP A 171 2.25 -17.90 -2.79
CA TRP A 171 1.28 -18.88 -3.30
C TRP A 171 -0.12 -18.79 -2.66
N GLY A 172 -0.57 -17.59 -2.36
CA GLY A 172 -1.86 -17.35 -1.70
C GLY A 172 -1.83 -17.50 -0.17
N LEU A 173 -0.71 -17.90 0.42
CA LEU A 173 -0.56 -18.11 1.86
C LEU A 173 0.13 -16.90 2.51
N PRO A 174 -0.52 -16.19 3.46
CA PRO A 174 0.10 -15.13 4.21
C PRO A 174 1.00 -15.70 5.32
N GLN A 175 2.25 -15.25 5.35
CA GLN A 175 3.20 -15.58 6.40
C GLN A 175 3.40 -14.34 7.28
N LYS A 176 3.09 -14.40 8.57
CA LYS A 176 3.38 -13.31 9.50
C LYS A 176 4.87 -13.22 9.77
N LEU A 177 5.47 -12.03 9.58
CA LEU A 177 6.88 -11.74 9.84
C LEU A 177 7.06 -10.88 11.10
N LYS A 178 6.06 -10.04 11.41
CA LYS A 178 6.06 -9.17 12.59
C LYS A 178 4.69 -9.11 13.24
#